data_e81a7a9ebf19da126c00845c11760ac4
#
_entry.id   e81a7a9ebf19da126c00845c11760ac4
#
_cell.length_a   1.000
_cell.length_b   1.000
_cell.length_c   1.000
_cell.angle_alpha   90.00
_cell.angle_beta   90.00
_cell.angle_gamma   90.00
#
_symmetry.space_group_name_H-M   'P 1'
#
loop_
_entity.id
_entity.type
_entity.pdbx_description
1 polymer ?
#
loop_
_entity_poly.entity_id
_entity_poly.type
_entity_poly.pdbx_seq_one_letter_code
_entity_poly.pdbx_strand_id
1 'polypeptide(L)'
;MVEIIPIEEFKFPWNGARFFDAMPECVLDIPISIKKVALTKDRYDLVIIAWQPWFLSPSLPIISALKDPKIMSVISQTPVITICGARNMWISAHKRIRNWIKDNGGIHVGSLVLRDRNNNLISGITIQYWLFKGRKDKMFGVFPKPGVSDDDIENCKNFGIDAYECLQNDEWNYLQQKWIKQDGISVSKRLMFVEYRAIKIFTLWAKLIRRKQNRKLWINIFRIYLLFALFLLSPIVILLFTLIIQPFFNKSLNKQKDFHEGVNLQP
;
A
#
# COMPACT_ATOMS: atom_id res chain seq x y z
N MET A 1 -0.96 0.79 -21.33
CA MET A 1 -0.89 1.26 -19.93
C MET A 1 -1.86 2.42 -19.77
N VAL A 2 -2.62 2.46 -18.67
CA VAL A 2 -3.55 3.54 -18.37
C VAL A 2 -3.11 4.21 -17.08
N GLU A 3 -2.94 5.53 -17.12
CA GLU A 3 -2.61 6.34 -15.95
C GLU A 3 -3.90 6.89 -15.33
N ILE A 4 -4.00 6.80 -14.01
CA ILE A 4 -5.13 7.35 -13.25
C ILE A 4 -4.76 8.76 -12.81
N ILE A 5 -5.41 9.75 -13.44
CA ILE A 5 -5.10 11.17 -13.27
C ILE A 5 -6.21 11.83 -12.47
N PRO A 6 -5.96 12.32 -11.25
CA PRO A 6 -6.88 13.17 -10.51
C PRO A 6 -7.16 14.48 -11.26
N ILE A 7 -8.40 14.99 -11.21
CA ILE A 7 -8.73 16.31 -11.79
C ILE A 7 -7.99 17.40 -11.01
N GLU A 8 -7.98 17.30 -9.69
CA GLU A 8 -7.15 18.14 -8.83
C GLU A 8 -5.84 17.40 -8.52
N GLU A 9 -4.76 17.82 -9.18
CA GLU A 9 -3.46 17.18 -9.10
C GLU A 9 -2.84 17.27 -7.71
N PHE A 10 -2.23 16.19 -7.27
CA PHE A 10 -1.34 16.15 -6.10
C PHE A 10 0.07 16.56 -6.51
N LYS A 11 0.34 17.86 -6.50
CA LYS A 11 1.66 18.41 -6.90
C LYS A 11 2.78 17.83 -6.04
N PHE A 12 3.84 17.38 -6.71
CA PHE A 12 5.06 16.89 -6.08
C PHE A 12 6.18 17.93 -6.27
N PRO A 13 7.01 18.23 -5.27
CA PRO A 13 6.99 17.70 -3.90
C PRO A 13 5.74 18.15 -3.11
N TRP A 14 5.33 17.30 -2.17
CA TRP A 14 4.14 17.55 -1.38
C TRP A 14 4.30 18.76 -0.46
N ASN A 15 3.24 19.56 -0.38
CA ASN A 15 3.05 20.45 0.75
C ASN A 15 2.49 19.66 1.93
N GLY A 16 3.11 19.81 3.12
CA GLY A 16 2.69 19.05 4.30
C GLY A 16 1.22 19.22 4.67
N ALA A 17 0.64 20.42 4.47
CA ALA A 17 -0.78 20.65 4.73
C ALA A 17 -1.67 19.82 3.77
N ARG A 18 -1.37 19.81 2.47
CA ARG A 18 -2.09 19.01 1.47
C ARG A 18 -1.92 17.52 1.67
N PHE A 19 -0.70 17.08 2.05
CA PHE A 19 -0.43 15.68 2.32
C PHE A 19 -1.35 15.15 3.43
N PHE A 20 -1.38 15.83 4.58
CA PHE A 20 -2.21 15.39 5.70
C PHE A 20 -3.71 15.62 5.47
N ASP A 21 -4.09 16.58 4.62
CA ASP A 21 -5.49 16.82 4.26
C ASP A 21 -6.11 15.66 3.48
N ALA A 22 -5.32 14.87 2.75
CA ALA A 22 -5.78 13.68 2.06
C ALA A 22 -6.11 12.49 2.99
N MET A 23 -5.69 12.53 4.27
CA MET A 23 -5.79 11.38 5.18
C MET A 23 -7.23 10.91 5.43
N PRO A 24 -8.20 11.77 5.78
CA PRO A 24 -9.54 11.31 6.08
C PRO A 24 -10.23 10.59 4.90
N GLU A 25 -10.06 11.12 3.70
CA GLU A 25 -10.63 10.55 2.49
C GLU A 25 -9.99 9.21 2.14
N CYS A 26 -8.65 9.09 2.24
CA CYS A 26 -7.95 7.81 2.05
C CYS A 26 -8.44 6.74 3.03
N VAL A 27 -8.48 7.08 4.32
CA VAL A 27 -8.81 6.12 5.38
C VAL A 27 -10.27 5.66 5.31
N LEU A 28 -11.17 6.54 4.85
CA LEU A 28 -12.61 6.27 4.75
C LEU A 28 -13.05 5.81 3.35
N ASP A 29 -12.10 5.53 2.44
CA ASP A 29 -12.36 5.08 1.07
C ASP A 29 -13.28 6.03 0.29
N ILE A 30 -13.11 7.34 0.47
CA ILE A 30 -13.91 8.35 -0.24
C ILE A 30 -13.17 8.70 -1.54
N PRO A 31 -13.79 8.44 -2.71
CA PRO A 31 -13.17 8.73 -4.00
C PRO A 31 -13.06 10.22 -4.25
N ILE A 32 -12.12 10.59 -5.09
CA ILE A 32 -11.96 11.93 -5.68
C ILE A 32 -12.31 11.89 -7.17
N SER A 33 -12.53 13.04 -7.76
CA SER A 33 -12.75 13.14 -9.21
C SER A 33 -11.45 12.83 -9.96
N ILE A 34 -11.52 11.89 -10.92
CA ILE A 34 -10.42 11.53 -11.84
C ILE A 34 -10.81 11.86 -13.27
N LYS A 35 -9.83 12.06 -14.14
CA LYS A 35 -10.06 12.19 -15.57
C LYS A 35 -10.67 10.87 -16.09
N LYS A 36 -11.50 10.97 -17.14
CA LYS A 36 -12.14 9.81 -17.75
C LYS A 36 -11.11 8.77 -18.15
N VAL A 37 -11.28 7.56 -17.67
CA VAL A 37 -10.40 6.44 -18.02
C VAL A 37 -10.68 5.98 -19.44
N ALA A 38 -9.66 5.99 -20.29
CA ALA A 38 -9.73 5.54 -21.68
C ALA A 38 -9.19 4.11 -21.77
N LEU A 39 -10.07 3.14 -21.78
CA LEU A 39 -9.74 1.75 -22.08
C LEU A 39 -9.88 1.51 -23.58
N THR A 40 -8.95 0.76 -24.17
CA THR A 40 -8.91 0.45 -25.60
C THR A 40 -9.68 -0.82 -25.95
N LYS A 41 -9.99 -1.65 -24.94
CA LYS A 41 -10.72 -2.92 -25.08
C LYS A 41 -11.71 -3.07 -23.93
N ASP A 42 -12.74 -3.88 -24.16
CA ASP A 42 -13.73 -4.24 -23.14
C ASP A 42 -13.31 -5.46 -22.31
N ARG A 43 -12.30 -6.21 -22.76
CA ARG A 43 -11.73 -7.38 -22.08
C ARG A 43 -10.22 -7.44 -22.26
N TYR A 44 -9.53 -7.97 -21.26
CA TYR A 44 -8.10 -8.17 -21.24
C TYR A 44 -7.78 -9.56 -20.69
N ASP A 45 -6.69 -10.15 -21.17
CA ASP A 45 -6.19 -11.47 -20.73
C ASP A 45 -5.56 -11.39 -19.32
N LEU A 46 -5.07 -10.20 -18.96
CA LEU A 46 -4.48 -9.90 -17.66
C LEU A 46 -4.68 -8.41 -17.33
N VAL A 47 -5.04 -8.11 -16.09
CA VAL A 47 -5.05 -6.76 -15.54
C VAL A 47 -3.96 -6.63 -14.48
N ILE A 48 -3.09 -5.63 -14.61
CA ILE A 48 -2.07 -5.30 -13.61
C ILE A 48 -2.44 -3.98 -12.95
N ILE A 49 -2.65 -4.00 -11.62
CA ILE A 49 -2.97 -2.84 -10.80
C ILE A 49 -1.71 -2.40 -10.05
N ALA A 50 -1.04 -1.34 -10.54
CA ALA A 50 0.06 -0.70 -9.83
C ALA A 50 -0.47 0.37 -8.87
N TRP A 51 -0.06 0.33 -7.59
CA TRP A 51 -0.62 1.17 -6.55
C TRP A 51 0.35 1.47 -5.42
N GLN A 52 -0.01 2.42 -4.57
CA GLN A 52 0.75 2.76 -3.37
C GLN A 52 -0.19 3.02 -2.18
N PRO A 53 0.23 2.70 -0.95
CA PRO A 53 -0.54 3.01 0.25
C PRO A 53 -0.33 4.47 0.68
N TRP A 54 -1.42 5.15 1.02
CA TRP A 54 -1.44 6.42 1.73
C TRP A 54 -2.19 6.24 3.05
N PHE A 55 -1.57 6.61 4.17
CA PHE A 55 -2.19 6.49 5.50
C PHE A 55 -2.79 5.10 5.78
N LEU A 56 -2.04 4.03 5.49
CA LEU A 56 -2.43 2.61 5.64
C LEU A 56 -3.65 2.20 4.80
N SER A 57 -4.03 3.00 3.84
CA SER A 57 -5.14 2.79 2.91
C SER A 57 -4.62 2.89 1.48
N PRO A 58 -5.34 2.41 0.48
CA PRO A 58 -4.96 2.69 -0.91
C PRO A 58 -4.94 4.19 -1.17
N SER A 59 -4.10 4.66 -2.08
CA SER A 59 -4.06 6.07 -2.47
C SER A 59 -5.37 6.53 -3.10
N LEU A 60 -5.71 7.83 -2.96
CA LEU A 60 -6.97 8.37 -3.50
C LEU A 60 -7.19 8.12 -4.99
N PRO A 61 -6.16 8.23 -5.87
CA PRO A 61 -6.34 7.87 -7.28
C PRO A 61 -6.79 6.41 -7.46
N ILE A 62 -6.18 5.47 -6.71
CA ILE A 62 -6.54 4.05 -6.77
C ILE A 62 -7.93 3.79 -6.20
N ILE A 63 -8.31 4.43 -5.08
CA ILE A 63 -9.66 4.35 -4.54
C ILE A 63 -10.68 4.76 -5.60
N SER A 64 -10.41 5.85 -6.32
CA SER A 64 -11.30 6.37 -7.36
C SER A 64 -11.35 5.46 -8.58
N ALA A 65 -10.20 4.95 -9.01
CA ALA A 65 -10.10 4.02 -10.13
C ALA A 65 -10.86 2.72 -9.87
N LEU A 66 -10.69 2.12 -8.70
CA LEU A 66 -11.37 0.87 -8.34
C LEU A 66 -12.88 1.03 -8.10
N LYS A 67 -13.38 2.26 -8.07
CA LYS A 67 -14.82 2.58 -8.05
C LYS A 67 -15.36 3.03 -9.41
N ASP A 68 -14.51 3.13 -10.42
CA ASP A 68 -14.92 3.45 -11.79
C ASP A 68 -15.56 2.21 -12.44
N PRO A 69 -16.82 2.29 -12.93
CA PRO A 69 -17.53 1.14 -13.49
C PRO A 69 -16.82 0.49 -14.68
N LYS A 70 -16.07 1.27 -15.48
CA LYS A 70 -15.32 0.74 -16.63
C LYS A 70 -14.12 -0.09 -16.18
N ILE A 71 -13.40 0.35 -15.14
CA ILE A 71 -12.29 -0.41 -14.59
C ILE A 71 -12.83 -1.69 -13.96
N MET A 72 -13.95 -1.61 -13.23
CA MET A 72 -14.55 -2.78 -12.61
C MET A 72 -15.03 -3.80 -13.64
N SER A 73 -15.59 -3.37 -14.77
CA SER A 73 -16.05 -4.27 -15.83
C SER A 73 -14.91 -5.10 -16.45
N VAL A 74 -13.72 -4.52 -16.64
CA VAL A 74 -12.57 -5.24 -17.21
C VAL A 74 -11.84 -6.14 -16.20
N ILE A 75 -12.09 -5.95 -14.90
CA ILE A 75 -11.56 -6.82 -13.84
C ILE A 75 -12.38 -8.11 -13.73
N SER A 76 -13.67 -8.06 -14.02
CA SER A 76 -14.57 -9.22 -13.90
C SER A 76 -14.09 -10.38 -14.77
N GLN A 77 -13.98 -11.57 -14.16
CA GLN A 77 -13.53 -12.82 -14.80
C GLN A 77 -12.09 -12.76 -15.39
N THR A 78 -11.31 -11.75 -14.99
CA THR A 78 -9.94 -11.54 -15.52
C THR A 78 -8.91 -11.87 -14.44
N PRO A 79 -7.80 -12.53 -14.78
CA PRO A 79 -6.64 -12.64 -13.91
C PRO A 79 -6.11 -11.25 -13.54
N VAL A 80 -5.88 -11.00 -12.25
CA VAL A 80 -5.42 -9.72 -11.74
C VAL A 80 -4.15 -9.88 -10.94
N ILE A 81 -3.13 -9.14 -11.30
CA ILE A 81 -1.90 -8.98 -10.53
C ILE A 81 -1.90 -7.60 -9.87
N THR A 82 -1.45 -7.53 -8.61
CA THR A 82 -1.25 -6.27 -7.91
C THR A 82 0.22 -5.99 -7.70
N ILE A 83 0.68 -4.76 -8.00
CA ILE A 83 2.04 -4.30 -7.75
C ILE A 83 1.98 -3.12 -6.80
N CYS A 84 2.55 -3.26 -5.60
CA CYS A 84 2.56 -2.24 -4.57
C CYS A 84 3.95 -1.60 -4.43
N GLY A 85 4.03 -0.28 -4.55
CA GLY A 85 5.20 0.47 -4.10
C GLY A 85 4.95 1.04 -2.70
N ALA A 86 5.66 0.56 -1.67
CA ALA A 86 5.40 0.94 -0.30
C ALA A 86 6.67 1.30 0.48
N ARG A 87 6.50 2.09 1.54
CA ARG A 87 7.57 2.20 2.53
C ARG A 87 7.75 0.86 3.26
N ASN A 88 6.77 0.44 4.08
CA ASN A 88 6.84 -0.83 4.82
C ASN A 88 5.50 -1.27 5.46
N MET A 89 4.47 -0.43 5.44
CA MET A 89 3.12 -0.72 5.98
C MET A 89 2.11 -0.61 4.84
N TRP A 90 1.62 -1.73 4.39
CA TRP A 90 0.79 -1.84 3.18
C TRP A 90 -0.34 -2.87 3.31
N ILE A 91 -0.33 -3.67 4.37
CA ILE A 91 -1.19 -4.86 4.54
C ILE A 91 -2.67 -4.48 4.55
N SER A 92 -3.03 -3.42 5.31
CA SER A 92 -4.43 -2.96 5.42
C SER A 92 -4.97 -2.44 4.10
N ALA A 93 -4.14 -1.70 3.36
CA ALA A 93 -4.47 -1.21 2.03
C ALA A 93 -4.60 -2.37 1.02
N HIS A 94 -3.66 -3.30 1.03
CA HIS A 94 -3.67 -4.48 0.16
C HIS A 94 -4.91 -5.35 0.38
N LYS A 95 -5.28 -5.60 1.65
CA LYS A 95 -6.51 -6.33 1.96
C LYS A 95 -7.75 -5.68 1.34
N ARG A 96 -7.84 -4.35 1.34
CA ARG A 96 -8.96 -3.63 0.71
C ARG A 96 -8.97 -3.83 -0.80
N ILE A 97 -7.81 -3.71 -1.46
CA ILE A 97 -7.69 -3.92 -2.92
C ILE A 97 -8.07 -5.36 -3.29
N ARG A 98 -7.58 -6.36 -2.54
CA ARG A 98 -7.95 -7.77 -2.75
C ARG A 98 -9.46 -8.01 -2.62
N ASN A 99 -10.10 -7.41 -1.61
CA ASN A 99 -11.54 -7.49 -1.45
C ASN A 99 -12.27 -6.86 -2.64
N TRP A 100 -11.85 -5.69 -3.11
CA TRP A 100 -12.45 -5.05 -4.28
C TRP A 100 -12.31 -5.89 -5.55
N ILE A 101 -11.14 -6.50 -5.78
CA ILE A 101 -10.95 -7.41 -6.90
C ILE A 101 -11.95 -8.57 -6.80
N LYS A 102 -12.04 -9.21 -5.65
CA LYS A 102 -12.96 -10.33 -5.40
C LYS A 102 -14.44 -9.92 -5.56
N ASP A 103 -14.83 -8.81 -4.93
CA ASP A 103 -16.22 -8.33 -4.92
C ASP A 103 -16.71 -7.95 -6.32
N ASN A 104 -15.78 -7.68 -7.25
CA ASN A 104 -16.06 -7.40 -8.66
C ASN A 104 -15.73 -8.58 -9.60
N GLY A 105 -15.62 -9.78 -9.05
CA GLY A 105 -15.47 -11.01 -9.82
C GLY A 105 -14.10 -11.21 -10.47
N GLY A 106 -13.07 -10.43 -10.09
CA GLY A 106 -11.71 -10.60 -10.57
C GLY A 106 -11.00 -11.80 -9.93
N ILE A 107 -10.09 -12.40 -10.65
CA ILE A 107 -9.29 -13.56 -10.20
C ILE A 107 -7.92 -13.05 -9.76
N HIS A 108 -7.71 -12.88 -8.45
CA HIS A 108 -6.43 -12.39 -7.93
C HIS A 108 -5.37 -13.49 -7.97
N VAL A 109 -4.40 -13.38 -8.87
CA VAL A 109 -3.41 -14.44 -9.17
C VAL A 109 -2.01 -14.11 -8.66
N GLY A 110 -1.67 -12.85 -8.42
CA GLY A 110 -0.33 -12.47 -7.96
C GLY A 110 -0.29 -11.13 -7.25
N SER A 111 0.61 -11.03 -6.27
CA SER A 111 0.93 -9.80 -5.55
C SER A 111 2.42 -9.61 -5.44
N LEU A 112 2.91 -8.50 -5.96
CA LEU A 112 4.28 -8.03 -5.82
C LEU A 112 4.30 -6.79 -4.91
N VAL A 113 5.20 -6.76 -3.93
CA VAL A 113 5.35 -5.62 -3.03
C VAL A 113 6.79 -5.16 -2.97
N LEU A 114 7.06 -4.07 -3.66
CA LEU A 114 8.33 -3.36 -3.60
C LEU A 114 8.33 -2.45 -2.39
N ARG A 115 9.26 -2.68 -1.47
CA ARG A 115 9.29 -1.95 -0.22
C ARG A 115 10.65 -1.27 0.02
N ASP A 116 10.63 -0.20 0.81
CA ASP A 116 11.85 0.35 1.38
C ASP A 116 12.43 -0.66 2.37
N ARG A 117 13.63 -1.19 2.09
CA ARG A 117 14.31 -2.21 2.91
C ARG A 117 15.06 -1.62 4.09
N ASN A 118 15.12 -0.30 4.21
CA ASN A 118 15.80 0.37 5.32
C ASN A 118 15.07 0.17 6.66
N ASN A 119 15.78 0.41 7.75
CA ASN A 119 15.19 0.41 9.09
C ASN A 119 13.96 1.33 9.15
N ASN A 120 12.89 0.89 9.84
CA ASN A 120 11.61 1.58 9.86
C ASN A 120 11.67 3.05 10.31
N LEU A 121 12.53 3.40 11.29
CA LEU A 121 12.69 4.77 11.74
C LEU A 121 13.49 5.61 10.74
N ILE A 122 14.57 5.06 10.20
CA ILE A 122 15.38 5.70 9.15
C ILE A 122 14.52 5.95 7.92
N SER A 123 13.83 4.92 7.44
CA SER A 123 12.88 5.02 6.33
C SER A 123 11.78 6.06 6.60
N GLY A 124 11.31 6.18 7.86
CA GLY A 124 10.36 7.20 8.27
C GLY A 124 10.88 8.63 8.11
N ILE A 125 12.17 8.85 8.33
CA ILE A 125 12.82 10.16 8.14
C ILE A 125 13.10 10.43 6.66
N THR A 126 13.72 9.48 5.98
CA THR A 126 14.16 9.65 4.59
C THR A 126 12.98 9.79 3.62
N ILE A 127 11.86 9.11 3.87
CA ILE A 127 10.66 9.25 3.04
C ILE A 127 10.06 10.66 3.14
N GLN A 128 10.08 11.27 4.33
CA GLN A 128 9.62 12.66 4.50
C GLN A 128 10.52 13.65 3.75
N TYR A 129 11.84 13.42 3.77
CA TYR A 129 12.76 14.21 2.97
C TYR A 129 12.42 14.15 1.49
N TRP A 130 12.19 12.96 0.93
CA TRP A 130 11.76 12.83 -0.45
C TRP A 130 10.39 13.47 -0.72
N LEU A 131 9.39 13.18 0.10
CA LEU A 131 8.03 13.70 -0.09
C LEU A 131 7.98 15.23 -0.08
N PHE A 132 8.69 15.88 0.84
CA PHE A 132 8.57 17.33 1.04
C PHE A 132 9.66 18.16 0.37
N LYS A 133 10.77 17.55 -0.05
CA LYS A 133 11.86 18.23 -0.76
C LYS A 133 12.01 17.79 -2.23
N GLY A 134 11.34 16.71 -2.64
CA GLY A 134 11.41 16.16 -3.98
C GLY A 134 12.75 15.47 -4.31
N ARG A 135 13.62 15.26 -3.31
CA ARG A 135 14.98 14.73 -3.50
C ARG A 135 15.05 13.28 -3.06
N LYS A 136 15.52 12.38 -3.96
CA LYS A 136 15.72 10.93 -3.71
C LYS A 136 17.20 10.59 -3.49
N ASP A 137 18.05 11.57 -3.17
CA ASP A 137 19.45 11.38 -2.83
C ASP A 137 19.65 11.03 -1.34
N LYS A 138 20.91 10.76 -0.96
CA LYS A 138 21.28 10.51 0.44
C LYS A 138 21.14 11.80 1.26
N MET A 139 20.12 11.89 2.10
CA MET A 139 19.91 13.02 2.99
C MET A 139 21.17 13.26 3.86
N PHE A 140 21.72 14.47 3.82
CA PHE A 140 22.97 14.88 4.45
C PHE A 140 24.19 13.99 4.10
N GLY A 141 24.16 13.25 2.99
CA GLY A 141 25.24 12.33 2.61
C GLY A 141 25.38 11.06 3.47
N VAL A 142 24.66 10.97 4.60
CA VAL A 142 24.79 9.92 5.61
C VAL A 142 23.62 8.92 5.57
N PHE A 143 22.38 9.43 5.40
CA PHE A 143 21.20 8.56 5.37
C PHE A 143 21.07 7.82 4.03
N PRO A 144 20.49 6.60 4.01
CA PRO A 144 20.26 5.89 2.76
C PRO A 144 19.24 6.64 1.85
N LYS A 145 19.26 6.32 0.55
CA LYS A 145 18.22 6.79 -0.37
C LYS A 145 16.84 6.35 0.10
N PRO A 146 15.80 7.20 0.01
CA PRO A 146 14.44 6.86 0.42
C PRO A 146 13.73 5.96 -0.59
N GLY A 147 12.81 5.15 -0.07
CA GLY A 147 11.87 4.38 -0.88
C GLY A 147 12.43 3.10 -1.47
N VAL A 148 11.79 2.59 -2.49
CA VAL A 148 12.20 1.37 -3.20
C VAL A 148 13.55 1.60 -3.89
N SER A 149 14.45 0.62 -3.79
CA SER A 149 15.78 0.67 -4.40
C SER A 149 15.67 0.58 -5.93
N ASP A 150 16.68 1.16 -6.61
CA ASP A 150 16.76 1.07 -8.06
C ASP A 150 16.93 -0.39 -8.51
N ASP A 151 17.66 -1.21 -7.74
CA ASP A 151 17.86 -2.65 -7.98
C ASP A 151 16.54 -3.43 -7.86
N ASP A 152 15.70 -3.17 -6.83
CA ASP A 152 14.39 -3.81 -6.70
C ASP A 152 13.46 -3.45 -7.87
N ILE A 153 13.55 -2.20 -8.38
CA ILE A 153 12.77 -1.78 -9.54
C ILE A 153 13.25 -2.51 -10.80
N GLU A 154 14.56 -2.61 -11.01
CA GLU A 154 15.13 -3.29 -12.16
C GLU A 154 14.84 -4.80 -12.15
N ASN A 155 14.88 -5.41 -10.96
CA ASN A 155 14.54 -6.83 -10.78
C ASN A 155 13.06 -7.15 -11.04
N CYS A 156 12.16 -6.14 -11.13
CA CYS A 156 10.76 -6.37 -11.50
C CYS A 156 10.57 -7.06 -12.83
N LYS A 157 11.53 -6.95 -13.75
CA LYS A 157 11.50 -7.66 -15.03
C LYS A 157 11.41 -9.19 -14.86
N ASN A 158 12.05 -9.76 -13.83
CA ASN A 158 12.03 -11.19 -13.57
C ASN A 158 10.62 -11.66 -13.16
N PHE A 159 9.94 -10.89 -12.30
CA PHE A 159 8.53 -11.13 -11.95
C PHE A 159 7.60 -10.97 -13.16
N GLY A 160 7.93 -10.05 -14.08
CA GLY A 160 7.22 -9.90 -15.34
C GLY A 160 7.36 -11.11 -16.27
N ILE A 161 8.53 -11.71 -16.33
CA ILE A 161 8.78 -12.97 -17.08
C ILE A 161 7.93 -14.09 -16.49
N ASP A 162 7.95 -14.27 -15.17
CA ASP A 162 7.15 -15.29 -14.50
C ASP A 162 5.63 -15.13 -14.78
N ALA A 163 5.14 -13.89 -14.73
CA ALA A 163 3.74 -13.59 -15.03
C ALA A 163 3.39 -13.85 -16.49
N TYR A 164 4.31 -13.57 -17.41
CA TYR A 164 4.14 -13.84 -18.83
C TYR A 164 4.09 -15.33 -19.13
N GLU A 165 4.97 -16.14 -18.51
CA GLU A 165 4.94 -17.60 -18.61
C GLU A 165 3.59 -18.17 -18.13
N CYS A 166 3.08 -17.68 -16.99
CA CYS A 166 1.77 -18.06 -16.48
C CYS A 166 0.64 -17.70 -17.44
N LEU A 167 0.70 -16.51 -18.05
CA LEU A 167 -0.29 -16.04 -19.02
C LEU A 167 -0.30 -16.90 -20.27
N GLN A 168 0.87 -17.30 -20.79
CA GLN A 168 0.97 -18.13 -22.00
C GLN A 168 0.39 -19.55 -21.79
N ASN A 169 0.54 -20.09 -20.58
CA ASN A 169 0.13 -21.45 -20.25
C ASN A 169 -1.24 -21.49 -19.54
N ASP A 170 -1.83 -20.35 -19.22
CA ASP A 170 -3.04 -20.21 -18.37
C ASP A 170 -2.89 -20.94 -17.01
N GLU A 171 -1.67 -20.93 -16.44
CA GLU A 171 -1.34 -21.60 -15.18
C GLU A 171 -0.91 -20.62 -14.12
N TRP A 172 -1.84 -20.17 -13.25
CA TRP A 172 -1.59 -19.16 -12.24
C TRP A 172 -1.30 -19.70 -10.82
N ASN A 173 -1.52 -20.99 -10.59
CA ASN A 173 -1.55 -21.57 -9.24
C ASN A 173 -0.20 -21.51 -8.50
N TYR A 174 0.90 -21.47 -9.20
CA TYR A 174 2.24 -21.45 -8.61
C TYR A 174 2.89 -20.06 -8.56
N LEU A 175 2.34 -19.07 -9.28
CA LEU A 175 2.94 -17.73 -9.44
C LEU A 175 3.27 -17.09 -8.11
N GLN A 176 2.27 -16.98 -7.21
CA GLN A 176 2.45 -16.31 -5.92
C GLN A 176 3.49 -17.03 -5.04
N GLN A 177 3.52 -18.36 -5.04
CA GLN A 177 4.51 -19.12 -4.27
C GLN A 177 5.93 -18.94 -4.81
N LYS A 178 6.08 -18.85 -6.14
CA LYS A 178 7.34 -18.51 -6.79
C LYS A 178 7.83 -17.13 -6.37
N TRP A 179 6.96 -16.13 -6.38
CA TRP A 179 7.27 -14.76 -5.97
C TRP A 179 7.58 -14.61 -4.48
N ILE A 180 6.92 -15.36 -3.60
CA ILE A 180 7.25 -15.40 -2.15
C ILE A 180 8.70 -15.90 -1.97
N LYS A 181 9.09 -16.96 -2.67
CA LYS A 181 10.47 -17.52 -2.61
C LYS A 181 11.53 -16.54 -3.14
N GLN A 182 11.17 -15.66 -4.06
CA GLN A 182 12.03 -14.62 -4.63
C GLN A 182 12.01 -13.30 -3.83
N ASP A 183 11.41 -13.26 -2.62
CA ASP A 183 11.22 -12.05 -1.79
C ASP A 183 10.39 -10.95 -2.50
N GLY A 184 9.55 -11.32 -3.47
CA GLY A 184 8.64 -10.42 -4.18
C GLY A 184 7.53 -9.85 -3.29
N ILE A 185 7.24 -10.53 -2.17
CA ILE A 185 6.36 -10.05 -1.10
C ILE A 185 6.88 -10.57 0.23
N SER A 186 6.87 -9.74 1.26
CA SER A 186 7.31 -10.15 2.59
C SER A 186 6.63 -9.31 3.67
N VAL A 187 6.06 -9.99 4.65
CA VAL A 187 5.33 -9.40 5.77
C VAL A 187 6.13 -9.46 7.05
N SER A 188 6.35 -8.30 7.66
CA SER A 188 6.91 -8.19 9.00
C SER A 188 5.82 -8.37 10.06
N LYS A 189 5.93 -9.42 10.90
CA LYS A 189 4.98 -9.67 12.01
C LYS A 189 4.85 -8.48 12.95
N ARG A 190 5.96 -7.78 13.22
CA ARG A 190 6.00 -6.60 14.11
C ARG A 190 5.21 -5.44 13.51
N LEU A 191 5.45 -5.14 12.24
CA LEU A 191 4.74 -4.07 11.54
C LEU A 191 3.27 -4.42 11.31
N MET A 192 2.96 -5.67 10.99
CA MET A 192 1.58 -6.18 10.90
C MET A 192 0.80 -5.94 12.20
N PHE A 193 1.40 -6.24 13.35
CA PHE A 193 0.79 -6.00 14.65
C PHE A 193 0.49 -4.51 14.91
N VAL A 194 1.44 -3.63 14.56
CA VAL A 194 1.26 -2.17 14.70
C VAL A 194 0.22 -1.67 13.71
N GLU A 195 0.28 -2.09 12.45
CA GLU A 195 -0.61 -1.62 11.38
C GLU A 195 -2.09 -1.92 11.66
N TYR A 196 -2.41 -3.13 12.16
CA TYR A 196 -3.78 -3.48 12.54
C TYR A 196 -4.39 -2.60 13.63
N ARG A 197 -3.55 -2.02 14.49
CA ARG A 197 -4.00 -1.07 15.52
C ARG A 197 -4.05 0.34 14.98
N ALA A 198 -3.04 0.71 14.23
CA ALA A 198 -2.92 2.04 13.65
C ALA A 198 -4.08 2.36 12.70
N ILE A 199 -4.51 1.42 11.85
CA ILE A 199 -5.64 1.67 10.94
C ILE A 199 -6.96 1.94 11.68
N LYS A 200 -7.19 1.29 12.83
CA LYS A 200 -8.38 1.55 13.66
C LYS A 200 -8.33 2.98 14.23
N ILE A 201 -7.18 3.39 14.73
CA ILE A 201 -6.95 4.73 15.28
C ILE A 201 -7.07 5.78 14.16
N PHE A 202 -6.51 5.53 12.98
CA PHE A 202 -6.63 6.42 11.82
C PHE A 202 -8.10 6.58 11.40
N THR A 203 -8.87 5.49 11.44
CA THR A 203 -10.32 5.53 11.16
C THR A 203 -11.07 6.43 12.15
N LEU A 204 -10.72 6.37 13.43
CA LEU A 204 -11.31 7.26 14.45
C LEU A 204 -10.94 8.73 14.17
N TRP A 205 -9.67 9.02 13.89
CA TRP A 205 -9.22 10.35 13.51
C TRP A 205 -9.90 10.88 12.24
N ALA A 206 -9.99 10.05 11.20
CA ALA A 206 -10.63 10.41 9.94
C ALA A 206 -12.10 10.79 10.15
N LYS A 207 -12.85 9.98 10.92
CA LYS A 207 -14.26 10.27 11.28
C LYS A 207 -14.38 11.55 12.11
N LEU A 208 -13.47 11.75 13.07
CA LEU A 208 -13.45 12.95 13.92
C LEU A 208 -13.20 14.22 13.07
N ILE A 209 -12.16 14.22 12.24
CA ILE A 209 -11.79 15.35 11.39
C ILE A 209 -12.95 15.74 10.47
N ARG A 210 -13.64 14.75 9.87
CA ARG A 210 -14.78 15.04 8.99
C ARG A 210 -15.99 15.64 9.68
N ARG A 211 -16.17 15.41 10.99
CA ARG A 211 -17.29 15.96 11.77
C ARG A 211 -17.03 17.36 12.30
N LYS A 212 -15.77 17.82 12.27
CA LYS A 212 -15.39 19.10 12.87
C LYS A 212 -15.40 20.24 11.86
N GLN A 213 -15.94 21.40 12.26
CA GLN A 213 -15.96 22.61 11.43
C GLN A 213 -14.54 23.11 11.10
N ASN A 214 -13.63 23.11 12.08
CA ASN A 214 -12.24 23.51 11.87
C ASN A 214 -11.36 22.31 11.47
N ARG A 215 -11.57 21.80 10.24
CA ARG A 215 -10.81 20.68 9.67
C ARG A 215 -9.30 20.87 9.78
N LYS A 216 -8.80 22.06 9.45
CA LYS A 216 -7.37 22.38 9.45
C LYS A 216 -6.72 22.23 10.84
N LEU A 217 -7.40 22.66 11.89
CA LEU A 217 -6.93 22.48 13.26
C LEU A 217 -6.78 21.00 13.61
N TRP A 218 -7.80 20.18 13.32
CA TRP A 218 -7.81 18.77 13.66
C TRP A 218 -6.80 17.95 12.84
N ILE A 219 -6.54 18.33 11.58
CA ILE A 219 -5.45 17.76 10.78
C ILE A 219 -4.09 18.07 11.38
N ASN A 220 -3.86 19.29 11.87
CA ASN A 220 -2.61 19.65 12.55
C ASN A 220 -2.43 18.86 13.86
N ILE A 221 -3.48 18.68 14.65
CA ILE A 221 -3.44 17.85 15.86
C ILE A 221 -3.10 16.40 15.49
N PHE A 222 -3.75 15.84 14.46
CA PHE A 222 -3.43 14.50 13.95
C PHE A 222 -1.98 14.39 13.51
N ARG A 223 -1.43 15.41 12.81
CA ARG A 223 -0.02 15.43 12.39
C ARG A 223 0.94 15.31 13.58
N ILE A 224 0.70 16.10 14.63
CA ILE A 224 1.51 16.05 15.86
C ILE A 224 1.39 14.68 16.52
N TYR A 225 0.17 14.17 16.66
CA TYR A 225 -0.11 12.83 17.17
C TYR A 225 0.63 11.76 16.37
N LEU A 226 0.59 11.82 15.03
CA LEU A 226 1.24 10.84 14.17
C LEU A 226 2.76 10.81 14.34
N LEU A 227 3.40 11.99 14.42
CA LEU A 227 4.84 12.09 14.67
C LEU A 227 5.21 11.49 16.03
N PHE A 228 4.46 11.82 17.08
CA PHE A 228 4.62 11.24 18.41
C PHE A 228 4.45 9.70 18.37
N ALA A 229 3.38 9.22 17.74
CA ALA A 229 3.08 7.80 17.64
C ALA A 229 4.16 7.04 16.85
N LEU A 230 4.68 7.63 15.77
CA LEU A 230 5.68 6.99 14.91
C LEU A 230 7.06 6.91 15.59
N PHE A 231 7.52 8.00 16.19
CA PHE A 231 8.91 8.09 16.67
C PHE A 231 9.08 7.70 18.15
N LEU A 232 8.04 7.85 18.97
CA LEU A 232 8.12 7.53 20.40
C LEU A 232 7.30 6.29 20.77
N LEU A 233 6.03 6.23 20.39
CA LEU A 233 5.14 5.14 20.82
C LEU A 233 5.41 3.84 20.07
N SER A 234 5.58 3.89 18.74
CA SER A 234 5.77 2.69 17.91
C SER A 234 7.01 1.87 18.29
N PRO A 235 8.21 2.43 18.57
CA PRO A 235 9.35 1.65 19.02
C PRO A 235 9.08 0.89 20.32
N ILE A 236 8.43 1.53 21.29
CA ILE A 236 8.06 0.91 22.58
C ILE A 236 7.08 -0.24 22.36
N VAL A 237 6.04 -0.01 21.55
CA VAL A 237 5.04 -1.04 21.24
C VAL A 237 5.67 -2.22 20.49
N ILE A 238 6.58 -1.97 19.56
CA ILE A 238 7.32 -3.03 18.84
C ILE A 238 8.20 -3.83 19.81
N LEU A 239 8.88 -3.16 20.73
CA LEU A 239 9.72 -3.82 21.74
C LEU A 239 8.88 -4.74 22.64
N LEU A 240 7.80 -4.20 23.22
CA LEU A 240 6.90 -4.97 24.07
C LEU A 240 6.24 -6.14 23.32
N PHE A 241 5.81 -5.90 22.09
CA PHE A 241 5.28 -6.96 21.23
C PHE A 241 6.29 -8.08 21.02
N THR A 242 7.55 -7.72 20.72
CA THR A 242 8.60 -8.69 20.40
C THR A 242 8.97 -9.54 21.62
N LEU A 243 9.03 -8.93 22.81
CA LEU A 243 9.45 -9.60 24.03
C LEU A 243 8.31 -10.39 24.69
N ILE A 244 7.07 -9.86 24.65
CA ILE A 244 5.97 -10.41 25.44
C ILE A 244 4.98 -11.19 24.55
N ILE A 245 4.53 -10.62 23.42
CA ILE A 245 3.41 -11.19 22.65
C ILE A 245 3.91 -12.20 21.61
N GLN A 246 4.94 -11.84 20.85
CA GLN A 246 5.40 -12.65 19.73
C GLN A 246 5.79 -14.09 20.13
N PRO A 247 6.46 -14.37 21.27
CA PRO A 247 6.81 -15.75 21.64
C PRO A 247 5.59 -16.65 21.82
N PHE A 248 4.52 -16.15 22.42
CA PHE A 248 3.31 -16.95 22.73
C PHE A 248 2.38 -17.13 21.53
N PHE A 249 2.37 -16.17 20.60
CA PHE A 249 1.43 -16.14 19.47
C PHE A 249 2.07 -16.42 18.11
N ASN A 250 3.29 -16.94 18.07
CA ASN A 250 4.09 -17.09 16.86
C ASN A 250 3.37 -17.92 15.77
N LYS A 251 2.65 -19.00 16.16
CA LYS A 251 1.89 -19.85 15.24
C LYS A 251 0.75 -19.08 14.56
N SER A 252 -0.01 -18.31 15.33
CA SER A 252 -1.10 -17.46 14.79
C SER A 252 -0.57 -16.35 13.92
N LEU A 253 0.56 -15.73 14.30
CA LEU A 253 1.21 -14.68 13.53
C LEU A 253 1.78 -15.20 12.21
N ASN A 254 2.29 -16.45 12.18
CA ASN A 254 2.70 -17.09 10.94
C ASN A 254 1.52 -17.27 10.00
N LYS A 255 0.42 -17.84 10.49
CA LYS A 255 -0.80 -18.01 9.69
C LYS A 255 -1.30 -16.69 9.09
N GLN A 256 -1.28 -15.60 9.88
CA GLN A 256 -1.65 -14.27 9.39
C GLN A 256 -0.65 -13.73 8.37
N LYS A 257 0.65 -13.95 8.58
CA LYS A 257 1.68 -13.58 7.61
C LYS A 257 1.44 -14.30 6.28
N ASP A 258 1.28 -15.62 6.30
CA ASP A 258 1.06 -16.46 5.11
C ASP A 258 -0.22 -16.04 4.35
N PHE A 259 -1.28 -15.68 5.09
CA PHE A 259 -2.50 -15.11 4.51
C PHE A 259 -2.26 -13.79 3.75
N HIS A 260 -1.38 -12.92 4.26
CA HIS A 260 -1.09 -11.64 3.61
C HIS A 260 -0.08 -11.77 2.47
N GLU A 261 0.79 -12.76 2.51
CA GLU A 261 1.72 -13.05 1.43
C GLU A 261 1.06 -13.85 0.30
N GLY A 262 0.00 -14.60 0.60
CA GLY A 262 -0.77 -15.35 -0.40
C GLY A 262 -1.80 -14.51 -1.16
N VAL A 263 -2.42 -15.10 -2.18
CA VAL A 263 -3.50 -14.48 -2.97
C VAL A 263 -4.91 -14.90 -2.49
N ASN A 264 -5.03 -15.98 -1.74
CA ASN A 264 -6.31 -16.46 -1.20
C ASN A 264 -6.83 -15.53 -0.10
N LEU A 265 -8.14 -15.27 -0.09
CA LEU A 265 -8.80 -14.42 0.91
C LEU A 265 -9.33 -15.19 2.14
N GLN A 266 -9.14 -16.51 2.17
CA GLN A 266 -9.48 -17.34 3.34
C GLN A 266 -8.22 -17.62 4.15
N PRO A 267 -8.21 -17.31 5.46
CA PRO A 267 -7.07 -17.54 6.34
C PRO A 267 -6.88 -19.02 6.69
#